data_bc2a208e8403a7b50539505d04cd9822
#
_entry.id   bc2a208e8403a7b50539505d04cd9822
#
_cell.length_a   1.000
_cell.length_b   1.000
_cell.length_c   1.000
_cell.angle_alpha   90.00
_cell.angle_beta   90.00
_cell.angle_gamma   90.00
#
_symmetry.space_group_name_H-M   'P 1'
#
loop_
_entity.id
_entity.type
_entity.pdbx_description
1 polymer ?
#
loop_
_entity_poly.entity_id
_entity_poly.type
_entity_poly.pdbx_seq_one_letter_code
_entity_poly.pdbx_strand_id
1 'polypeptide(L)'
;MPALEAGVQAPEIELQDLEGRKFSLQAARKRGPVVAAFFKVSCPVCQLAFPYLERVFKAYVHSGKFTFVGVSQDNAADTKAFNRQFGVTFPVLLDPGGKYPVSNAYGLTNVPTFFLISPEGGIEFTSVSWSKADVEQLGRRLAATSGMTVEHIFAPGEKVPEYKPG
;
A
#
# COMPACT_ATOMS: atom_id res chain seq x y z
N MET A 1 5.86 -4.75 19.11
CA MET A 1 6.64 -3.73 18.37
C MET A 1 5.70 -3.00 17.42
N PRO A 2 5.70 -1.70 17.44
CA PRO A 2 4.89 -0.95 16.47
C PRO A 2 5.45 -1.08 15.05
N ALA A 3 4.64 -0.71 14.06
CA ALA A 3 5.07 -0.68 12.68
C ALA A 3 6.33 0.20 12.52
N LEU A 4 7.19 -0.17 11.60
CA LEU A 4 8.41 0.59 11.34
C LEU A 4 8.07 2.02 10.89
N GLU A 5 8.87 2.96 11.34
CA GLU A 5 8.61 4.39 11.11
C GLU A 5 9.58 4.98 10.09
N ALA A 6 9.29 6.22 9.70
CA ALA A 6 10.17 6.97 8.80
C ALA A 6 11.60 7.05 9.38
N GLY A 7 12.57 6.93 8.50
CA GLY A 7 13.99 6.93 8.85
C GLY A 7 14.59 5.54 9.02
N VAL A 8 13.77 4.50 9.09
CA VAL A 8 14.23 3.11 9.19
C VAL A 8 14.43 2.53 7.80
N GLN A 9 15.46 1.69 7.65
CA GLN A 9 15.66 0.96 6.39
C GLN A 9 14.55 -0.07 6.23
N ALA A 10 13.87 -0.06 5.08
CA ALA A 10 12.80 -1.01 4.81
C ALA A 10 13.37 -2.42 4.61
N PRO A 11 12.84 -3.44 5.32
CA PRO A 11 13.23 -4.82 5.04
C PRO A 11 12.92 -5.21 3.60
N GLU A 12 13.71 -6.13 3.03
CA GLU A 12 13.45 -6.65 1.69
C GLU A 12 12.08 -7.31 1.63
N ILE A 13 11.44 -7.19 0.48
CA ILE A 13 10.19 -7.88 0.17
C ILE A 13 10.47 -8.79 -1.02
N GLU A 14 10.46 -10.10 -0.77
CA GLU A 14 10.52 -11.11 -1.83
C GLU A 14 9.28 -11.98 -1.69
N LEU A 15 8.28 -11.69 -2.50
CA LEU A 15 6.99 -12.37 -2.46
C LEU A 15 6.51 -12.64 -3.87
N GLN A 16 5.52 -13.51 -4.01
CA GLN A 16 4.86 -13.75 -5.29
C GLN A 16 3.58 -12.95 -5.37
N ASP A 17 3.24 -12.52 -6.59
CA ASP A 17 1.95 -11.89 -6.85
C ASP A 17 0.86 -12.95 -7.08
N LEU A 18 -0.34 -12.51 -7.45
CA LEU A 18 -1.49 -13.38 -7.63
C LEU A 18 -1.34 -14.36 -8.82
N GLU A 19 -0.43 -14.08 -9.73
CA GLU A 19 -0.13 -14.92 -10.89
C GLU A 19 1.15 -15.75 -10.70
N GLY A 20 1.73 -15.74 -9.49
CA GLY A 20 2.93 -16.48 -9.18
C GLY A 20 4.22 -15.83 -9.63
N ARG A 21 4.17 -14.58 -10.10
CA ARG A 21 5.38 -13.85 -10.51
C ARG A 21 6.08 -13.32 -9.28
N LYS A 22 7.40 -13.38 -9.29
CA LYS A 22 8.22 -12.91 -8.17
C LYS A 22 8.33 -11.41 -8.17
N PHE A 23 8.22 -10.83 -6.98
CA PHE A 23 8.45 -9.41 -6.74
C PHE A 23 9.62 -9.25 -5.78
N SER A 24 10.50 -8.28 -6.06
CA SER A 24 11.59 -7.89 -5.18
C SER A 24 11.54 -6.38 -4.96
N LEU A 25 11.52 -5.97 -3.70
CA LEU A 25 11.59 -4.55 -3.36
C LEU A 25 12.88 -3.92 -3.88
N GLN A 26 14.00 -4.63 -3.73
CA GLN A 26 15.29 -4.14 -4.20
C GLN A 26 15.24 -3.82 -5.70
N ALA A 27 14.63 -4.68 -6.50
CA ALA A 27 14.50 -4.45 -7.93
C ALA A 27 13.52 -3.31 -8.24
N ALA A 28 12.40 -3.25 -7.52
CA ALA A 28 11.37 -2.22 -7.74
C ALA A 28 11.90 -0.81 -7.43
N ARG A 29 12.73 -0.67 -6.39
CA ARG A 29 13.32 0.62 -6.00
C ARG A 29 14.15 1.28 -7.11
N LYS A 30 14.64 0.50 -8.05
CA LYS A 30 15.41 1.04 -9.18
C LYS A 30 14.56 1.91 -10.11
N ARG A 31 13.24 1.77 -10.05
CA ARG A 31 12.31 2.54 -10.89
C ARG A 31 11.70 3.73 -10.15
N GLY A 32 12.01 3.91 -8.87
CA GLY A 32 11.47 4.99 -8.06
C GLY A 32 10.99 4.48 -6.70
N PRO A 33 10.29 5.34 -5.95
CA PRO A 33 9.76 4.93 -4.64
C PRO A 33 8.71 3.83 -4.79
N VAL A 34 8.49 3.10 -3.69
CA VAL A 34 7.55 1.98 -3.63
C VAL A 34 6.55 2.23 -2.51
N VAL A 35 5.25 2.09 -2.84
CA VAL A 35 4.19 2.04 -1.83
C VAL A 35 3.88 0.56 -1.57
N ALA A 36 3.88 0.16 -0.31
CA ALA A 36 3.50 -1.18 0.12
C ALA A 36 2.35 -1.07 1.12
N ALA A 37 1.17 -1.56 0.74
CA ALA A 37 -0.05 -1.46 1.55
C ALA A 37 -0.48 -2.85 2.02
N PHE A 38 -0.37 -3.08 3.32
CA PHE A 38 -0.65 -4.37 3.96
C PHE A 38 -2.12 -4.46 4.39
N PHE A 39 -2.75 -5.61 4.17
CA PHE A 39 -4.17 -5.76 4.48
C PHE A 39 -4.59 -7.21 4.70
N LYS A 40 -5.80 -7.37 5.25
CA LYS A 40 -6.54 -8.63 5.32
C LYS A 40 -7.90 -8.46 4.64
N VAL A 41 -8.36 -9.50 3.96
CA VAL A 41 -9.63 -9.41 3.22
C VAL A 41 -10.83 -9.26 4.16
N SER A 42 -10.76 -9.80 5.38
CA SER A 42 -11.85 -9.73 6.36
C SER A 42 -11.87 -8.43 7.18
N CYS A 43 -10.90 -7.56 7.01
CA CYS A 43 -10.77 -6.35 7.79
C CYS A 43 -11.69 -5.24 7.24
N PRO A 44 -12.71 -4.78 8.02
CA PRO A 44 -13.61 -3.74 7.52
C PRO A 44 -12.90 -2.42 7.21
N VAL A 45 -11.86 -2.07 7.95
CA VAL A 45 -11.11 -0.83 7.73
C VAL A 45 -10.24 -0.95 6.47
N CYS A 46 -9.76 -2.15 6.14
CA CYS A 46 -9.10 -2.41 4.85
C CYS A 46 -10.10 -2.27 3.69
N GLN A 47 -11.32 -2.75 3.87
CA GLN A 47 -12.38 -2.62 2.88
C GLN A 47 -12.75 -1.15 2.63
N LEU A 48 -12.69 -0.33 3.68
CA LEU A 48 -12.85 1.12 3.57
C LEU A 48 -11.67 1.75 2.81
N ALA A 49 -10.46 1.41 3.18
CA ALA A 49 -9.24 2.10 2.73
C ALA A 49 -8.87 1.80 1.28
N PHE A 50 -9.01 0.55 0.84
CA PHE A 50 -8.44 0.11 -0.43
C PHE A 50 -9.06 0.76 -1.67
N PRO A 51 -10.37 1.04 -1.72
CA PRO A 51 -10.90 1.80 -2.85
C PRO A 51 -10.27 3.19 -2.99
N TYR A 52 -9.91 3.84 -1.88
CA TYR A 52 -9.26 5.16 -1.93
C TYR A 52 -7.78 5.05 -2.30
N LEU A 53 -7.09 4.01 -1.82
CA LEU A 53 -5.72 3.73 -2.26
C LEU A 53 -5.68 3.45 -3.77
N GLU A 54 -6.68 2.78 -4.29
CA GLU A 54 -6.81 2.55 -5.72
C GLU A 54 -6.97 3.88 -6.48
N ARG A 55 -7.72 4.84 -5.94
CA ARG A 55 -7.84 6.17 -6.55
C ARG A 55 -6.48 6.87 -6.64
N VAL A 56 -5.66 6.77 -5.58
CA VAL A 56 -4.31 7.33 -5.59
C VAL A 56 -3.45 6.66 -6.66
N PHE A 57 -3.51 5.34 -6.72
CA PHE A 57 -2.77 4.58 -7.73
C PHE A 57 -3.14 5.03 -9.14
N LYS A 58 -4.44 5.07 -9.45
CA LYS A 58 -4.92 5.43 -10.79
C LYS A 58 -4.56 6.85 -11.18
N ALA A 59 -4.52 7.76 -10.20
CA ALA A 59 -4.22 9.17 -10.47
C ALA A 59 -2.83 9.35 -11.07
N TYR A 60 -1.85 8.51 -10.68
CA TYR A 60 -0.45 8.76 -11.03
C TYR A 60 0.26 7.59 -11.71
N VAL A 61 -0.41 6.43 -11.87
CA VAL A 61 0.23 5.20 -12.37
C VAL A 61 0.88 5.36 -13.75
N HIS A 62 0.30 6.20 -14.60
CA HIS A 62 0.82 6.36 -15.97
C HIS A 62 2.15 7.09 -16.04
N SER A 63 2.60 7.70 -14.95
CA SER A 63 3.93 8.31 -14.92
C SER A 63 5.05 7.27 -15.06
N GLY A 64 4.81 6.04 -14.59
CA GLY A 64 5.83 5.00 -14.54
C GLY A 64 6.96 5.27 -13.55
N LYS A 65 6.81 6.24 -12.65
CA LYS A 65 7.91 6.72 -11.78
C LYS A 65 7.85 6.18 -10.36
N PHE A 66 6.92 5.28 -10.07
CA PHE A 66 6.81 4.63 -8.77
C PHE A 66 6.24 3.22 -8.94
N THR A 67 6.35 2.42 -7.89
CA THR A 67 5.69 1.11 -7.81
C THR A 67 4.68 1.16 -6.67
N PHE A 68 3.53 0.54 -6.88
CA PHE A 68 2.47 0.48 -5.87
C PHE A 68 2.03 -0.97 -5.77
N VAL A 69 2.18 -1.58 -4.58
CA VAL A 69 1.76 -2.97 -4.36
C VAL A 69 0.95 -3.07 -3.07
N GLY A 70 -0.05 -3.95 -3.10
CA GLY A 70 -0.68 -4.43 -1.87
C GLY A 70 0.07 -5.65 -1.37
N VAL A 71 -0.03 -5.92 -0.07
CA VAL A 71 0.52 -7.14 0.53
C VAL A 71 -0.59 -7.78 1.33
N SER A 72 -1.10 -8.92 0.84
CA SER A 72 -2.22 -9.64 1.44
C SER A 72 -1.72 -10.69 2.42
N GLN A 73 -2.42 -10.80 3.55
CA GLN A 73 -2.18 -11.87 4.54
C GLN A 73 -3.11 -13.06 4.30
N ASP A 74 -3.84 -13.08 3.19
CA ASP A 74 -4.79 -14.16 2.85
C ASP A 74 -4.32 -14.92 1.61
N ASN A 75 -5.02 -15.99 1.28
CA ASN A 75 -4.68 -16.80 0.10
C ASN A 75 -5.04 -16.08 -1.21
N ALA A 76 -4.60 -16.63 -2.32
CA ALA A 76 -4.81 -16.03 -3.64
C ALA A 76 -6.29 -15.92 -4.00
N ALA A 77 -7.08 -16.95 -3.73
CA ALA A 77 -8.50 -16.97 -4.10
C ALA A 77 -9.28 -15.88 -3.38
N ASP A 78 -9.09 -15.76 -2.06
CA ASP A 78 -9.78 -14.74 -1.25
C ASP A 78 -9.29 -13.35 -1.61
N THR A 79 -8.00 -13.19 -1.89
CA THR A 79 -7.43 -11.91 -2.30
C THR A 79 -7.99 -11.47 -3.66
N LYS A 80 -8.11 -12.38 -4.63
CA LYS A 80 -8.71 -12.06 -5.92
C LYS A 80 -10.17 -11.63 -5.77
N ALA A 81 -10.92 -12.30 -4.90
CA ALA A 81 -12.32 -11.93 -4.63
C ALA A 81 -12.40 -10.53 -4.02
N PHE A 82 -11.52 -10.22 -3.07
CA PHE A 82 -11.43 -8.87 -2.48
C PHE A 82 -11.14 -7.83 -3.56
N ASN A 83 -10.17 -8.09 -4.42
CA ASN A 83 -9.80 -7.14 -5.47
C ASN A 83 -10.98 -6.85 -6.41
N ARG A 84 -11.74 -7.88 -6.78
CA ARG A 84 -12.94 -7.69 -7.62
C ARG A 84 -14.00 -6.87 -6.91
N GLN A 85 -14.25 -7.17 -5.64
CA GLN A 85 -15.30 -6.51 -4.88
C GLN A 85 -14.98 -5.02 -4.63
N PHE A 86 -13.72 -4.70 -4.36
CA PHE A 86 -13.32 -3.35 -3.98
C PHE A 86 -12.60 -2.58 -5.10
N GLY A 87 -12.56 -3.14 -6.30
CA GLY A 87 -12.03 -2.45 -7.48
C GLY A 87 -10.52 -2.23 -7.47
N VAL A 88 -9.76 -3.11 -6.80
CA VAL A 88 -8.31 -2.99 -6.71
C VAL A 88 -7.66 -3.50 -7.99
N THR A 89 -6.86 -2.65 -8.64
CA THR A 89 -6.11 -3.01 -9.86
C THR A 89 -4.60 -2.93 -9.69
N PHE A 90 -4.08 -2.28 -8.64
CA PHE A 90 -2.63 -2.33 -8.39
C PHE A 90 -2.23 -3.77 -8.03
N PRO A 91 -0.98 -4.16 -8.35
CA PRO A 91 -0.51 -5.52 -8.06
C PRO A 91 -0.59 -5.83 -6.57
N VAL A 92 -0.96 -7.06 -6.24
CA VAL A 92 -1.02 -7.52 -4.85
C VAL A 92 -0.14 -8.76 -4.69
N LEU A 93 0.69 -8.71 -3.66
CA LEU A 93 1.60 -9.78 -3.27
C LEU A 93 0.98 -10.59 -2.14
N LEU A 94 1.41 -11.84 -2.02
CA LEU A 94 0.90 -12.74 -0.98
C LEU A 94 1.98 -12.96 0.08
N ASP A 95 1.71 -12.55 1.31
CA ASP A 95 2.57 -12.84 2.46
C ASP A 95 2.08 -14.18 3.05
N PRO A 96 2.91 -15.24 3.07
CA PRO A 96 2.41 -16.59 3.35
C PRO A 96 1.70 -16.71 4.67
N GLY A 97 0.50 -17.30 4.64
CA GLY A 97 -0.34 -17.50 5.81
C GLY A 97 0.33 -18.35 6.87
N GLY A 98 0.06 -18.00 8.12
CA GLY A 98 0.62 -18.69 9.29
C GLY A 98 1.95 -18.12 9.75
N LYS A 99 2.81 -17.67 8.87
CA LYS A 99 4.13 -17.14 9.23
C LYS A 99 4.24 -15.63 9.00
N TYR A 100 3.64 -15.12 7.95
CA TYR A 100 3.64 -13.69 7.60
C TYR A 100 5.03 -13.03 7.73
N PRO A 101 6.07 -13.59 7.04
CA PRO A 101 7.43 -13.12 7.29
C PRO A 101 7.64 -11.64 6.98
N VAL A 102 7.01 -11.12 5.94
CA VAL A 102 7.17 -9.71 5.57
C VAL A 102 6.38 -8.80 6.50
N SER A 103 5.13 -9.16 6.82
CA SER A 103 4.34 -8.40 7.79
C SER A 103 5.07 -8.29 9.13
N ASN A 104 5.65 -9.41 9.59
CA ASN A 104 6.40 -9.42 10.85
C ASN A 104 7.67 -8.58 10.77
N ALA A 105 8.40 -8.66 9.65
CA ALA A 105 9.61 -7.85 9.46
C ALA A 105 9.30 -6.36 9.49
N TYR A 106 8.13 -5.96 8.98
CA TYR A 106 7.69 -4.56 8.98
C TYR A 106 7.03 -4.12 10.29
N GLY A 107 6.95 -5.02 11.28
CA GLY A 107 6.41 -4.71 12.60
C GLY A 107 4.91 -4.45 12.61
N LEU A 108 4.16 -5.06 11.70
CA LEU A 108 2.71 -4.85 11.60
C LEU A 108 2.01 -5.23 12.91
N THR A 109 1.27 -4.29 13.47
CA THR A 109 0.42 -4.53 14.64
C THR A 109 -1.05 -4.60 14.26
N ASN A 110 -1.42 -3.93 13.19
CA ASN A 110 -2.78 -3.90 12.68
C ASN A 110 -2.75 -3.57 11.19
N VAL A 111 -3.86 -3.79 10.52
CA VAL A 111 -4.07 -3.48 9.11
C VAL A 111 -5.31 -2.58 8.99
N PRO A 112 -5.39 -1.73 7.99
CA PRO A 112 -4.40 -1.48 6.95
C PRO A 112 -3.21 -0.69 7.48
N THR A 113 -2.04 -0.96 6.96
CA THR A 113 -0.83 -0.15 7.18
C THR A 113 -0.13 0.00 5.86
N PHE A 114 0.24 1.23 5.48
CA PHE A 114 1.04 1.39 4.28
C PHE A 114 2.34 2.13 4.56
N PHE A 115 3.33 1.84 3.73
CA PHE A 115 4.65 2.44 3.78
C PHE A 115 4.98 3.06 2.44
N LEU A 116 5.59 4.24 2.46
CA LEU A 116 6.24 4.80 1.29
C LEU A 116 7.75 4.63 1.48
N ILE A 117 8.38 3.92 0.56
CA ILE A 117 9.79 3.53 0.64
C ILE A 117 10.55 4.26 -0.45
N SER A 118 11.64 4.94 -0.07
CA SER A 118 12.45 5.70 -1.02
C SER A 118 13.22 4.78 -1.98
N PRO A 119 13.69 5.29 -3.13
CA PRO A 119 14.56 4.51 -4.01
C PRO A 119 15.80 3.98 -3.32
N GLU A 120 16.31 4.68 -2.30
CA GLU A 120 17.47 4.28 -1.51
C GLU A 120 17.13 3.25 -0.44
N GLY A 121 15.85 2.93 -0.23
CA GLY A 121 15.39 1.88 0.66
C GLY A 121 14.94 2.34 2.04
N GLY A 122 15.01 3.62 2.34
CA GLY A 122 14.50 4.15 3.60
C GLY A 122 13.00 4.33 3.58
N ILE A 123 12.34 4.07 4.71
CA ILE A 123 10.93 4.40 4.87
C ILE A 123 10.80 5.91 5.02
N GLU A 124 10.03 6.53 4.13
CA GLU A 124 9.78 7.97 4.17
C GLU A 124 8.50 8.31 4.92
N PHE A 125 7.54 7.39 4.93
CA PHE A 125 6.22 7.66 5.48
C PHE A 125 5.55 6.35 5.84
N THR A 126 4.95 6.29 7.04
CA THR A 126 4.17 5.14 7.52
C THR A 126 2.80 5.63 7.94
N SER A 127 1.75 4.95 7.49
CA SER A 127 0.39 5.23 7.91
C SER A 127 -0.23 3.95 8.46
N VAL A 128 -0.70 4.00 9.71
CA VAL A 128 -1.32 2.88 10.41
C VAL A 128 -2.81 3.19 10.57
N SER A 129 -3.65 2.21 10.26
CA SER A 129 -5.10 2.36 10.31
C SER A 129 -5.61 3.24 9.15
N TRP A 130 -6.86 3.64 9.17
CA TRP A 130 -7.39 4.56 8.16
C TRP A 130 -7.16 6.00 8.62
N SER A 131 -6.48 6.77 7.80
CA SER A 131 -6.31 8.21 7.99
C SER A 131 -6.51 8.90 6.65
N LYS A 132 -7.57 9.69 6.55
CA LYS A 132 -7.86 10.47 5.34
C LYS A 132 -6.71 11.42 5.02
N ALA A 133 -6.17 12.09 6.04
CA ALA A 133 -5.05 13.01 5.85
C ALA A 133 -3.80 12.30 5.32
N ASP A 134 -3.54 11.08 5.78
CA ASP A 134 -2.39 10.31 5.31
C ASP A 134 -2.55 9.89 3.86
N VAL A 135 -3.76 9.52 3.44
CA VAL A 135 -4.02 9.17 2.04
C VAL A 135 -3.86 10.39 1.13
N GLU A 136 -4.33 11.54 1.58
CA GLU A 136 -4.11 12.80 0.85
C GLU A 136 -2.62 13.14 0.75
N GLN A 137 -1.86 12.94 1.83
CA GLN A 137 -0.42 13.16 1.81
C GLN A 137 0.30 12.20 0.86
N LEU A 138 -0.09 10.92 0.85
CA LEU A 138 0.45 9.97 -0.11
C LEU A 138 0.20 10.44 -1.54
N GLY A 139 -1.01 10.91 -1.83
CA GLY A 139 -1.33 11.47 -3.13
C GLY A 139 -0.44 12.63 -3.52
N ARG A 140 -0.19 13.58 -2.61
CA ARG A 140 0.70 14.71 -2.87
C ARG A 140 2.14 14.26 -3.15
N ARG A 141 2.63 13.28 -2.39
CA ARG A 141 3.99 12.76 -2.59
C ARG A 141 4.14 12.04 -3.92
N LEU A 142 3.15 11.25 -4.32
CA LEU A 142 3.19 10.57 -5.62
C LEU A 142 3.01 11.55 -6.78
N ALA A 143 2.22 12.60 -6.61
CA ALA A 143 2.14 13.66 -7.61
C ALA A 143 3.50 14.32 -7.84
N ALA A 144 4.22 14.65 -6.75
CA ALA A 144 5.55 15.25 -6.83
C ALA A 144 6.54 14.28 -7.52
N THR A 145 6.54 13.01 -7.14
CA THR A 145 7.38 11.99 -7.77
C THR A 145 7.10 11.87 -9.26
N SER A 146 5.84 11.95 -9.63
CA SER A 146 5.37 11.76 -11.00
C SER A 146 5.54 13.02 -11.86
N GLY A 147 5.84 14.17 -11.25
CA GLY A 147 5.88 15.43 -11.96
C GLY A 147 4.49 15.88 -12.44
N MET A 148 3.45 15.49 -11.73
CA MET A 148 2.06 15.75 -12.09
C MET A 148 1.39 16.70 -11.09
N THR A 149 0.32 17.35 -11.54
CA THR A 149 -0.51 18.17 -10.67
C THR A 149 -1.21 17.29 -9.64
N VAL A 150 -1.34 17.79 -8.41
CA VAL A 150 -2.06 17.08 -7.35
C VAL A 150 -3.54 16.96 -7.72
N GLU A 151 -4.05 15.74 -7.72
CA GLU A 151 -5.47 15.47 -7.96
C GLU A 151 -6.23 15.30 -6.64
N HIS A 152 -7.49 15.68 -6.66
CA HIS A 152 -8.37 15.47 -5.52
C HIS A 152 -8.78 14.00 -5.46
N ILE A 153 -8.28 13.29 -4.44
CA ILE A 153 -8.62 11.88 -4.24
C ILE A 153 -10.04 11.72 -3.71
N PHE A 154 -10.48 12.69 -2.90
CA PHE A 154 -11.83 12.70 -2.35
C PHE A 154 -12.68 13.76 -3.04
N ALA A 155 -13.90 13.39 -3.45
CA ALA A 155 -14.81 14.34 -4.09
C ALA A 155 -15.30 15.38 -3.07
N PRO A 156 -15.58 16.63 -3.50
CA PRO A 156 -16.17 17.62 -2.61
C PRO A 156 -17.49 17.10 -2.03
N GLY A 157 -17.61 17.15 -0.70
CA GLY A 157 -18.81 16.67 0.00
C GLY A 157 -18.91 15.17 0.16
N GLU A 158 -17.94 14.41 -0.32
CA GLU A 158 -17.91 12.97 -0.10
C GLU A 158 -17.71 12.68 1.39
N LYS A 159 -18.58 11.84 1.95
CA LYS A 159 -18.53 11.51 3.37
C LYS A 159 -17.51 10.41 3.60
N VAL A 160 -16.34 10.80 4.11
CA VAL A 160 -15.25 9.89 4.40
C VAL A 160 -14.79 10.15 5.83
N PRO A 161 -14.64 9.11 6.68
CA PRO A 161 -14.13 9.32 8.03
C PRO A 161 -12.73 9.90 8.01
N GLU A 162 -12.44 10.80 8.96
CA GLU A 162 -11.08 11.31 9.12
C GLU A 162 -10.13 10.22 9.60
N TYR A 163 -10.62 9.32 10.49
CA TYR A 163 -9.80 8.27 11.06
C TYR A 163 -10.66 7.06 11.44
N LYS A 164 -10.13 5.84 11.24
CA LYS A 164 -10.73 4.60 11.71
C LYS A 164 -9.61 3.65 12.15
N PRO A 165 -9.61 3.16 13.41
CA PRO A 165 -8.61 2.18 13.84
C PRO A 165 -8.81 0.86 13.09
N GLY A 166 -7.69 0.30 12.68
CA GLY A 166 -7.68 -0.99 11.99
C GLY A 166 -7.51 -2.17 12.93
#